data_eaba5da81c0221615fffc113fa66ef3d
#
_entry.id   eaba5da81c0221615fffc113fa66ef3d
#
_cell.length_a   1.000
_cell.length_b   1.000
_cell.length_c   1.000
_cell.angle_alpha   90.00
_cell.angle_beta   90.00
_cell.angle_gamma   90.00
#
_symmetry.space_group_name_H-M   'P 1'
#
loop_
_entity.id
_entity.type
_entity.pdbx_description
1 polymer ?
#
loop_
_entity_poly.entity_id
_entity_poly.type
_entity_poly.pdbx_seq_one_letter_code
_entity_poly.pdbx_strand_id
1 'polypeptide(L)'
;MKIPLIFNIQRFSIHDGGGIRTIIFFKGCPLHCPWCSNPEGISGRRQLIRNNKRCIQCTSSDAQHCPNLPEDCPVNALSYCGQRYTIDQLITEIKKDQLMFDEDGGGLTLSGGEPLLYPEFLSQLLPKLKPWMDSIAVETCGNVPFDNIQVVLPYIDIFLFDLKIMERKKFNQVCGGNLSRVISNLQKLVSLKKNVIPRIPLIPTFTDSSENLDRIADLVINLGLHQVHLLPYHRLGSGKYDNLGIPYPIPKIKPPNPDQLLKVVNQLQLKGLQVIVGGF
;
A
#
# COMPACT_ATOMS: atom_id res chain seq x y z
N MET A 1 -4.98 -23.56 1.38
CA MET A 1 -4.40 -22.22 1.58
C MET A 1 -3.92 -21.64 0.26
N LYS A 2 -4.35 -20.44 -0.07
CA LYS A 2 -3.87 -19.71 -1.26
C LYS A 2 -2.54 -19.02 -0.91
N ILE A 3 -1.44 -19.45 -1.53
CA ILE A 3 -0.13 -18.82 -1.35
C ILE A 3 -0.10 -17.53 -2.17
N PRO A 4 0.13 -16.36 -1.52
CA PRO A 4 0.21 -15.08 -2.23
C PRO A 4 1.46 -15.01 -3.12
N LEU A 5 1.37 -14.16 -4.14
CA LEU A 5 2.55 -13.70 -4.85
C LEU A 5 3.09 -12.44 -4.15
N ILE A 6 4.39 -12.41 -3.90
CA ILE A 6 5.12 -11.24 -3.39
C ILE A 6 5.86 -10.62 -4.58
N PHE A 7 5.67 -9.32 -4.80
CA PHE A 7 6.32 -8.68 -5.93
C PHE A 7 7.54 -7.85 -5.53
N ASN A 8 7.66 -7.50 -4.26
CA ASN A 8 8.84 -6.83 -3.74
C ASN A 8 9.02 -7.10 -2.25
N ILE A 9 10.27 -7.09 -1.79
CA ILE A 9 10.68 -7.01 -0.40
C ILE A 9 11.62 -5.82 -0.31
N GLN A 10 11.12 -4.71 0.24
CA GLN A 10 11.87 -3.46 0.37
C GLN A 10 12.43 -3.34 1.77
N ARG A 11 13.72 -3.08 1.86
CA ARG A 11 14.44 -2.88 3.12
C ARG A 11 14.69 -1.40 3.37
N PHE A 12 14.97 -1.04 4.61
CA PHE A 12 15.33 0.32 5.03
C PHE A 12 14.24 1.36 4.77
N SER A 13 12.96 1.01 4.89
CA SER A 13 11.89 2.00 4.86
C SER A 13 11.74 2.66 6.23
N ILE A 14 11.54 3.99 6.23
CA ILE A 14 11.41 4.81 7.44
C ILE A 14 10.06 5.53 7.55
N HIS A 15 9.15 5.33 6.57
CA HIS A 15 7.87 6.06 6.50
C HIS A 15 6.62 5.18 6.74
N ASP A 16 6.79 3.90 7.03
CA ASP A 16 5.71 2.92 6.94
C ASP A 16 5.46 2.18 8.27
N GLY A 17 5.47 2.93 9.40
CA GLY A 17 5.12 2.38 10.70
C GLY A 17 6.09 2.72 11.85
N GLY A 18 7.01 3.66 11.64
CA GLY A 18 8.04 4.06 12.61
C GLY A 18 9.22 3.10 12.67
N GLY A 19 10.43 3.63 12.98
CA GLY A 19 11.69 2.90 12.93
C GLY A 19 12.08 2.42 11.54
N ILE A 20 13.18 1.68 11.44
CA ILE A 20 13.61 1.06 10.17
C ILE A 20 12.79 -0.21 9.93
N ARG A 21 12.19 -0.33 8.74
CA ARG A 21 11.27 -1.41 8.42
C ARG A 21 11.63 -2.16 7.16
N THR A 22 11.31 -3.44 7.16
CA THR A 22 11.22 -4.24 5.94
C THR A 22 9.76 -4.30 5.51
N ILE A 23 9.48 -3.95 4.25
CA ILE A 23 8.14 -3.98 3.69
C ILE A 23 8.01 -5.17 2.75
N ILE A 24 6.97 -5.97 2.94
CA ILE A 24 6.60 -7.04 2.02
C ILE A 24 5.41 -6.59 1.18
N PHE A 25 5.58 -6.59 -0.14
CA PHE A 25 4.56 -6.15 -1.09
C PHE A 25 3.83 -7.34 -1.71
N PHE A 26 2.58 -7.53 -1.29
CA PHE A 26 1.68 -8.57 -1.79
C PHE A 26 1.03 -8.18 -3.12
N LYS A 27 0.83 -9.14 -4.02
CA LYS A 27 0.02 -8.94 -5.23
C LYS A 27 -1.46 -9.21 -4.95
N GLY A 28 -2.31 -8.51 -5.68
CA GLY A 28 -3.75 -8.53 -5.54
C GLY A 28 -4.25 -7.35 -4.71
N CYS A 29 -5.15 -6.57 -5.30
CA CYS A 29 -5.85 -5.48 -4.63
C CYS A 29 -7.32 -5.49 -5.03
N PRO A 30 -8.27 -5.27 -4.11
CA PRO A 30 -9.68 -5.16 -4.46
C PRO A 30 -10.05 -3.80 -5.04
N LEU A 31 -9.07 -2.87 -5.12
CA LEU A 31 -9.20 -1.54 -5.70
C LEU A 31 -8.34 -1.39 -6.95
N HIS A 32 -8.69 -0.41 -7.80
CA HIS A 32 -7.95 -0.03 -9.01
C HIS A 32 -7.75 1.49 -9.09
N CYS A 33 -7.29 2.10 -8.00
CA CYS A 33 -7.06 3.54 -7.93
C CYS A 33 -6.19 4.03 -9.10
N PRO A 34 -6.59 5.07 -9.86
CA PRO A 34 -5.83 5.50 -11.03
C PRO A 34 -4.47 6.14 -10.70
N TRP A 35 -4.26 6.49 -9.45
CA TRP A 35 -2.99 7.04 -8.94
C TRP A 35 -2.11 6.00 -8.24
N CYS A 36 -2.39 4.71 -8.40
CA CYS A 36 -1.69 3.67 -7.65
C CYS A 36 -0.17 3.75 -7.88
N SER A 37 0.61 3.84 -6.79
CA SER A 37 2.07 3.85 -6.84
C SER A 37 2.68 2.45 -7.05
N ASN A 38 1.84 1.40 -6.88
CA ASN A 38 2.24 0.00 -6.99
C ASN A 38 1.30 -0.77 -7.95
N PRO A 39 1.27 -0.41 -9.25
CA PRO A 39 0.38 -1.07 -10.23
C PRO A 39 0.65 -2.57 -10.36
N GLU A 40 1.88 -3.02 -10.06
CA GLU A 40 2.25 -4.44 -10.00
C GLU A 40 1.45 -5.20 -8.94
N GLY A 41 1.03 -4.50 -7.89
CA GLY A 41 0.22 -5.05 -6.79
C GLY A 41 -1.26 -5.20 -7.13
N ILE A 42 -1.79 -4.55 -8.17
CA ILE A 42 -3.23 -4.58 -8.48
C ILE A 42 -3.67 -5.98 -8.88
N SER A 43 -2.98 -6.58 -9.85
CA SER A 43 -3.27 -7.95 -10.29
C SER A 43 -2.71 -8.99 -9.33
N GLY A 44 -3.53 -9.96 -8.92
CA GLY A 44 -3.08 -11.12 -8.14
C GLY A 44 -2.37 -12.20 -8.96
N ARG A 45 -2.10 -11.95 -10.24
CA ARG A 45 -1.42 -12.89 -11.15
C ARG A 45 0.05 -12.53 -11.31
N ARG A 46 0.88 -13.51 -11.62
CA ARG A 46 2.26 -13.29 -12.07
C ARG A 46 2.22 -12.55 -13.41
N GLN A 47 3.03 -11.52 -13.56
CA GLN A 47 3.08 -10.68 -14.76
C GLN A 47 4.51 -10.62 -15.28
N LEU A 48 4.65 -10.56 -16.59
CA LEU A 48 5.92 -10.21 -17.23
C LEU A 48 6.08 -8.69 -17.16
N ILE A 49 7.25 -8.23 -16.75
CA ILE A 49 7.62 -6.81 -16.74
C ILE A 49 8.89 -6.62 -17.58
N ARG A 50 9.00 -5.46 -18.21
CA ARG A 50 10.15 -5.08 -19.01
C ARG A 50 10.76 -3.78 -18.49
N ASN A 51 12.03 -3.82 -18.16
CA ASN A 51 12.79 -2.60 -17.91
C ASN A 51 13.11 -1.92 -19.26
N ASN A 52 12.34 -0.89 -19.61
CA ASN A 52 12.47 -0.19 -20.87
C ASN A 52 13.82 0.52 -21.05
N LYS A 53 14.53 0.85 -19.94
CA LYS A 53 15.86 1.44 -20.00
C LYS A 53 16.96 0.44 -20.38
N ARG A 54 16.72 -0.87 -20.12
CA ARG A 54 17.66 -1.94 -20.49
C ARG A 54 17.32 -2.58 -21.83
N CYS A 55 16.06 -2.50 -22.25
CA CYS A 55 15.57 -3.18 -23.45
C CYS A 55 16.17 -2.60 -24.72
N ILE A 56 16.83 -3.43 -25.53
CA ILE A 56 17.40 -3.08 -26.84
C ILE A 56 16.43 -3.31 -28.00
N GLN A 57 15.19 -3.68 -27.70
CA GLN A 57 14.12 -3.91 -28.71
C GLN A 57 14.53 -4.94 -29.79
N CYS A 58 15.23 -6.01 -29.41
CA CYS A 58 15.76 -7.00 -30.35
C CYS A 58 14.70 -7.78 -31.12
N THR A 59 13.47 -7.88 -30.63
CA THR A 59 12.39 -8.69 -31.23
C THR A 59 11.05 -7.98 -31.31
N SER A 60 10.75 -7.02 -30.41
CA SER A 60 9.45 -6.35 -30.31
C SER A 60 9.58 -4.98 -29.68
N SER A 61 8.72 -4.05 -30.11
CA SER A 61 8.65 -2.69 -29.59
C SER A 61 7.97 -2.59 -28.23
N ASP A 62 7.21 -3.58 -27.79
CA ASP A 62 6.50 -3.54 -26.50
C ASP A 62 6.76 -4.76 -25.60
N ALA A 63 6.49 -4.61 -24.30
CA ALA A 63 6.76 -5.62 -23.29
C ALA A 63 5.79 -6.80 -23.36
N GLN A 64 4.54 -6.54 -23.70
CA GLN A 64 3.48 -7.56 -23.67
C GLN A 64 3.60 -8.55 -24.82
N HIS A 65 4.20 -8.10 -25.93
CA HIS A 65 4.36 -8.89 -27.15
C HIS A 65 5.81 -9.34 -27.40
N CYS A 66 6.71 -9.16 -26.40
CA CYS A 66 8.05 -9.70 -26.51
C CYS A 66 7.98 -11.25 -26.51
N PRO A 67 8.46 -11.93 -27.56
CA PRO A 67 8.39 -13.38 -27.64
C PRO A 67 9.40 -14.09 -26.74
N ASN A 68 10.41 -13.36 -26.23
CA ASN A 68 11.43 -13.93 -25.35
C ASN A 68 10.89 -14.19 -23.95
N LEU A 69 11.37 -15.25 -23.32
CA LEU A 69 11.25 -15.44 -21.88
C LEU A 69 12.32 -14.61 -21.15
N PRO A 70 12.18 -14.34 -19.85
CA PRO A 70 13.21 -13.63 -19.08
C PRO A 70 14.59 -14.24 -19.18
N GLU A 71 14.67 -15.58 -19.19
CA GLU A 71 15.91 -16.37 -19.33
C GLU A 71 16.58 -16.23 -20.68
N ASP A 72 15.79 -15.91 -21.74
CA ASP A 72 16.27 -15.75 -23.11
C ASP A 72 16.57 -14.27 -23.46
N CYS A 73 16.34 -13.35 -22.51
CA CYS A 73 16.55 -11.93 -22.75
C CYS A 73 18.05 -11.57 -22.68
N PRO A 74 18.69 -11.19 -23.80
CA PRO A 74 20.15 -11.01 -23.85
C PRO A 74 20.68 -9.88 -22.97
N VAL A 75 19.82 -8.96 -22.53
CA VAL A 75 20.16 -7.80 -21.69
C VAL A 75 19.47 -7.82 -20.32
N ASN A 76 18.84 -8.94 -19.96
CA ASN A 76 18.09 -9.08 -18.72
C ASN A 76 17.08 -7.94 -18.49
N ALA A 77 16.43 -7.50 -19.55
CA ALA A 77 15.40 -6.45 -19.48
C ALA A 77 14.04 -7.02 -19.07
N LEU A 78 13.81 -8.33 -19.24
CA LEU A 78 12.58 -9.01 -18.87
C LEU A 78 12.73 -9.66 -17.50
N SER A 79 11.65 -9.63 -16.72
CA SER A 79 11.56 -10.38 -15.47
C SER A 79 10.11 -10.69 -15.14
N TYR A 80 9.90 -11.70 -14.30
CA TYR A 80 8.57 -11.97 -13.74
C TYR A 80 8.33 -11.17 -12.47
N CYS A 81 7.23 -10.41 -12.45
CA CYS A 81 6.73 -9.73 -11.26
C CYS A 81 5.78 -10.65 -10.49
N GLY A 82 6.17 -10.97 -9.26
CA GLY A 82 5.44 -11.87 -8.38
C GLY A 82 6.10 -13.24 -8.24
N GLN A 83 6.66 -13.48 -7.08
CA GLN A 83 7.28 -14.72 -6.66
C GLN A 83 6.48 -15.34 -5.51
N ARG A 84 6.39 -16.67 -5.49
CA ARG A 84 5.83 -17.40 -4.35
C ARG A 84 6.93 -17.71 -3.35
N TYR A 85 6.60 -17.50 -2.09
CA TYR A 85 7.44 -17.88 -0.97
C TYR A 85 6.67 -18.88 -0.10
N THR A 86 7.33 -19.93 0.36
CA THR A 86 6.83 -20.66 1.52
C THR A 86 6.94 -19.76 2.76
N ILE A 87 6.21 -20.09 3.82
CA ILE A 87 6.29 -19.33 5.07
C ILE A 87 7.72 -19.32 5.60
N ASP A 88 8.42 -20.46 5.58
CA ASP A 88 9.78 -20.58 6.10
C ASP A 88 10.79 -19.80 5.24
N GLN A 89 10.63 -19.80 3.91
CA GLN A 89 11.43 -18.95 3.03
C GLN A 89 11.24 -17.46 3.33
N LEU A 90 9.98 -17.03 3.54
CA LEU A 90 9.70 -15.63 3.84
C LEU A 90 10.24 -15.22 5.20
N ILE A 91 10.12 -16.07 6.22
CA ILE A 91 10.74 -15.86 7.53
C ILE A 91 12.26 -15.74 7.41
N THR A 92 12.90 -16.58 6.61
CA THR A 92 14.34 -16.52 6.36
C THR A 92 14.74 -15.19 5.73
N GLU A 93 13.96 -14.69 4.77
CA GLU A 93 14.20 -13.37 4.16
C GLU A 93 14.06 -12.23 5.16
N ILE A 94 13.02 -12.25 6.03
CA ILE A 94 12.78 -11.22 7.02
C ILE A 94 13.87 -11.23 8.11
N LYS A 95 14.32 -12.41 8.52
CA LYS A 95 15.37 -12.55 9.55
C LYS A 95 16.72 -11.93 9.18
N LYS A 96 16.98 -11.73 7.89
CA LYS A 96 18.21 -11.03 7.46
C LYS A 96 18.30 -9.60 7.99
N ASP A 97 17.16 -9.01 8.34
CA ASP A 97 17.05 -7.62 8.77
C ASP A 97 16.82 -7.49 10.29
N GLN A 98 16.84 -8.59 11.05
CA GLN A 98 16.50 -8.63 12.48
C GLN A 98 17.32 -7.66 13.32
N LEU A 99 18.63 -7.58 13.11
CA LEU A 99 19.51 -6.67 13.86
C LEU A 99 19.06 -5.20 13.75
N MET A 100 18.51 -4.80 12.60
CA MET A 100 18.04 -3.43 12.40
C MET A 100 16.72 -3.16 13.14
N PHE A 101 15.88 -4.17 13.29
CA PHE A 101 14.63 -4.03 14.04
C PHE A 101 14.88 -3.84 15.52
N ASP A 102 15.86 -4.58 16.06
CA ASP A 102 16.22 -4.56 17.48
C ASP A 102 16.84 -3.22 17.92
N GLU A 103 17.60 -2.56 17.02
CA GLU A 103 18.29 -1.31 17.34
C GLU A 103 17.41 -0.06 17.29
N ASP A 104 16.42 -0.02 16.39
CA ASP A 104 15.67 1.21 16.06
C ASP A 104 14.16 1.12 16.42
N GLY A 105 13.72 0.03 17.05
CA GLY A 105 12.30 -0.22 17.32
C GLY A 105 11.45 -0.34 16.06
N GLY A 106 12.09 -0.71 14.95
CA GLY A 106 11.47 -0.92 13.65
C GLY A 106 10.71 -2.24 13.55
N GLY A 107 10.63 -2.81 12.36
CA GLY A 107 10.00 -4.12 12.18
C GLY A 107 9.49 -4.39 10.78
N LEU A 108 8.40 -5.12 10.69
CA LEU A 108 7.79 -5.54 9.44
C LEU A 108 6.58 -4.69 9.10
N THR A 109 6.45 -4.34 7.80
CA THR A 109 5.20 -3.79 7.25
C THR A 109 4.69 -4.69 6.13
N LEU A 110 3.43 -5.09 6.23
CA LEU A 110 2.72 -5.80 5.17
C LEU A 110 2.02 -4.77 4.29
N SER A 111 2.32 -4.76 3.01
CA SER A 111 1.86 -3.75 2.04
C SER A 111 1.67 -4.35 0.65
N GLY A 112 1.64 -3.52 -0.40
CA GLY A 112 1.62 -3.93 -1.80
C GLY A 112 0.32 -3.59 -2.50
N GLY A 113 -0.47 -4.61 -2.86
CA GLY A 113 -1.86 -4.47 -3.22
C GLY A 113 -2.72 -4.35 -1.95
N GLU A 114 -3.23 -5.49 -1.47
CA GLU A 114 -3.95 -5.59 -0.19
C GLU A 114 -3.56 -6.90 0.51
N PRO A 115 -2.70 -6.85 1.55
CA PRO A 115 -2.24 -8.05 2.24
C PRO A 115 -3.37 -8.85 2.88
N LEU A 116 -4.42 -8.15 3.36
CA LEU A 116 -5.55 -8.76 4.05
C LEU A 116 -6.49 -9.59 3.14
N LEU A 117 -6.15 -9.71 1.85
CA LEU A 117 -6.77 -10.70 0.94
C LEU A 117 -6.28 -12.13 1.20
N TYR A 118 -5.27 -12.32 2.05
CA TYR A 118 -4.64 -13.62 2.30
C TYR A 118 -4.68 -14.03 3.78
N PRO A 119 -5.87 -14.04 4.42
CA PRO A 119 -5.99 -14.29 5.87
C PRO A 119 -5.43 -15.64 6.28
N GLU A 120 -5.66 -16.71 5.49
CA GLU A 120 -5.13 -18.05 5.78
C GLU A 120 -3.60 -18.11 5.76
N PHE A 121 -2.96 -17.38 4.84
CA PHE A 121 -1.50 -17.31 4.78
C PHE A 121 -0.95 -16.51 5.96
N LEU A 122 -1.56 -15.36 6.26
CA LEU A 122 -1.16 -14.49 7.35
C LEU A 122 -1.36 -15.17 8.73
N SER A 123 -2.42 -15.97 8.89
CA SER A 123 -2.67 -16.73 10.14
C SER A 123 -1.58 -17.76 10.45
N GLN A 124 -0.81 -18.21 9.44
CA GLN A 124 0.31 -19.12 9.63
C GLN A 124 1.66 -18.40 9.71
N LEU A 125 1.79 -17.26 9.06
CA LEU A 125 3.02 -16.46 9.05
C LEU A 125 3.19 -15.67 10.34
N LEU A 126 2.18 -14.89 10.73
CA LEU A 126 2.28 -13.90 11.81
C LEU A 126 2.57 -14.51 13.20
N PRO A 127 1.97 -15.66 13.60
CA PRO A 127 2.32 -16.31 14.85
C PRO A 127 3.79 -16.73 14.95
N LYS A 128 4.44 -17.03 13.81
CA LYS A 128 5.86 -17.40 13.76
C LYS A 128 6.80 -16.18 13.81
N LEU A 129 6.30 -15.00 13.42
CA LEU A 129 7.06 -13.74 13.44
C LEU A 129 6.96 -13.04 14.80
N LYS A 130 5.76 -12.97 15.36
CA LYS A 130 5.47 -12.17 16.58
C LYS A 130 6.37 -12.46 17.78
N PRO A 131 6.85 -13.70 18.04
CA PRO A 131 7.72 -13.96 19.19
C PRO A 131 9.09 -13.27 19.17
N TRP A 132 9.55 -12.81 18.01
CA TRP A 132 10.86 -12.18 17.84
C TRP A 132 10.80 -10.84 17.08
N MET A 133 9.59 -10.29 16.92
CA MET A 133 9.37 -9.03 16.21
C MET A 133 8.48 -8.11 17.04
N ASP A 134 9.02 -6.99 17.46
CA ASP A 134 8.34 -6.04 18.34
C ASP A 134 7.21 -5.30 17.64
N SER A 135 7.41 -4.94 16.35
CA SER A 135 6.45 -4.15 15.61
C SER A 135 6.10 -4.77 14.25
N ILE A 136 4.81 -5.10 14.06
CA ILE A 136 4.25 -5.51 12.78
C ILE A 136 3.15 -4.52 12.39
N ALA A 137 3.34 -3.84 11.28
CA ALA A 137 2.35 -2.94 10.69
C ALA A 137 1.69 -3.56 9.47
N VAL A 138 0.48 -3.12 9.18
CA VAL A 138 -0.22 -3.43 7.93
C VAL A 138 -0.74 -2.16 7.27
N GLU A 139 -0.43 -1.97 6.01
CA GLU A 139 -1.05 -0.99 5.14
C GLU A 139 -2.28 -1.60 4.49
N THR A 140 -3.42 -0.96 4.65
CA THR A 140 -4.67 -1.48 4.12
C THR A 140 -5.57 -0.39 3.53
N CYS A 141 -6.25 -0.73 2.45
CA CYS A 141 -7.34 0.08 1.92
C CYS A 141 -8.66 -0.17 2.65
N GLY A 142 -8.72 -1.10 3.57
CA GLY A 142 -9.91 -1.45 4.34
C GLY A 142 -11.06 -2.10 3.56
N ASN A 143 -10.92 -2.33 2.25
CA ASN A 143 -11.99 -2.87 1.41
C ASN A 143 -11.98 -4.41 1.34
N VAL A 144 -11.88 -5.06 2.49
CA VAL A 144 -11.89 -6.52 2.65
C VAL A 144 -12.99 -6.96 3.62
N PRO A 145 -13.45 -8.22 3.62
CA PRO A 145 -14.30 -8.74 4.69
C PRO A 145 -13.63 -8.55 6.06
N PHE A 146 -14.41 -8.18 7.09
CA PHE A 146 -13.84 -7.98 8.42
C PHE A 146 -13.22 -9.25 9.00
N ASP A 147 -13.74 -10.41 8.66
CA ASP A 147 -13.21 -11.71 9.09
C ASP A 147 -11.73 -11.88 8.68
N ASN A 148 -11.35 -11.34 7.53
CA ASN A 148 -9.95 -11.33 7.11
C ASN A 148 -9.06 -10.48 8.05
N ILE A 149 -9.60 -9.34 8.51
CA ILE A 149 -8.93 -8.47 9.48
C ILE A 149 -8.86 -9.15 10.83
N GLN A 150 -9.94 -9.78 11.26
CA GLN A 150 -10.07 -10.42 12.56
C GLN A 150 -8.99 -11.49 12.80
N VAL A 151 -8.64 -12.23 11.77
CA VAL A 151 -7.59 -13.27 11.81
C VAL A 151 -6.22 -12.70 12.20
N VAL A 152 -5.92 -11.46 11.80
CA VAL A 152 -4.60 -10.84 12.01
C VAL A 152 -4.53 -9.92 13.22
N LEU A 153 -5.69 -9.57 13.82
CA LEU A 153 -5.78 -8.64 14.96
C LEU A 153 -4.81 -8.93 16.12
N PRO A 154 -4.54 -10.19 16.52
CA PRO A 154 -3.64 -10.46 17.62
C PRO A 154 -2.17 -10.14 17.34
N TYR A 155 -1.80 -10.01 16.09
CA TYR A 155 -0.40 -9.94 15.65
C TYR A 155 -0.02 -8.57 15.08
N ILE A 156 -1.00 -7.75 14.68
CA ILE A 156 -0.75 -6.43 14.11
C ILE A 156 -0.75 -5.37 15.20
N ASP A 157 0.34 -4.63 15.27
CA ASP A 157 0.55 -3.53 16.23
C ASP A 157 0.06 -2.19 15.66
N ILE A 158 0.18 -1.97 14.34
CA ILE A 158 -0.19 -0.71 13.70
C ILE A 158 -0.99 -0.98 12.42
N PHE A 159 -2.16 -0.37 12.30
CA PHE A 159 -2.96 -0.34 11.09
C PHE A 159 -2.79 1.01 10.39
N LEU A 160 -2.05 1.05 9.30
CA LEU A 160 -1.93 2.19 8.39
C LEU A 160 -3.13 2.16 7.43
N PHE A 161 -4.17 2.91 7.74
CA PHE A 161 -5.49 2.76 7.14
C PHE A 161 -5.80 3.90 6.15
N ASP A 162 -5.92 3.57 4.87
CA ASP A 162 -6.10 4.56 3.82
C ASP A 162 -7.55 5.04 3.68
N LEU A 163 -7.79 6.35 3.87
CA LEU A 163 -9.03 7.05 3.57
C LEU A 163 -8.86 7.88 2.29
N LYS A 164 -9.61 7.54 1.26
CA LYS A 164 -9.39 8.10 -0.09
C LYS A 164 -10.51 9.07 -0.49
N ILE A 165 -11.66 8.56 -0.91
CA ILE A 165 -12.82 9.33 -1.37
C ILE A 165 -14.01 9.00 -0.48
N MET A 166 -14.64 10.01 0.12
CA MET A 166 -15.73 9.86 1.09
C MET A 166 -17.13 10.00 0.47
N GLU A 167 -17.21 10.09 -0.84
CA GLU A 167 -18.47 10.02 -1.59
C GLU A 167 -18.61 8.62 -2.22
N ARG A 168 -19.71 7.90 -1.89
CA ARG A 168 -19.88 6.47 -2.22
C ARG A 168 -19.83 6.18 -3.72
N LYS A 169 -20.55 6.97 -4.52
CA LYS A 169 -20.60 6.76 -5.97
C LYS A 169 -19.24 7.03 -6.60
N LYS A 170 -18.60 8.15 -6.22
CA LYS A 170 -17.27 8.53 -6.70
C LYS A 170 -16.22 7.50 -6.28
N PHE A 171 -16.26 7.02 -5.02
CA PHE A 171 -15.34 5.96 -4.55
C PHE A 171 -15.46 4.68 -5.39
N ASN A 172 -16.70 4.22 -5.63
CA ASN A 172 -16.95 3.04 -6.45
C ASN A 172 -16.48 3.26 -7.90
N GLN A 173 -16.82 4.38 -8.52
CA GLN A 173 -16.45 4.68 -9.91
C GLN A 173 -14.95 4.81 -10.11
N VAL A 174 -14.25 5.48 -9.17
CA VAL A 174 -12.83 5.81 -9.31
C VAL A 174 -11.93 4.69 -8.78
N CYS A 175 -12.27 4.10 -7.63
CA CYS A 175 -11.44 3.10 -6.97
C CYS A 175 -11.96 1.66 -7.11
N GLY A 176 -13.22 1.47 -7.49
CA GLY A 176 -13.86 0.16 -7.65
C GLY A 176 -14.25 -0.53 -6.34
N GLY A 177 -14.27 0.21 -5.22
CA GLY A 177 -14.50 -0.35 -3.90
C GLY A 177 -15.89 -0.07 -3.31
N ASN A 178 -16.09 -0.55 -2.09
CA ASN A 178 -17.26 -0.31 -1.26
C ASN A 178 -16.89 0.56 -0.05
N LEU A 179 -17.20 1.87 -0.10
CA LEU A 179 -16.89 2.82 0.97
C LEU A 179 -17.53 2.43 2.31
N SER A 180 -18.74 1.88 2.29
CA SER A 180 -19.41 1.48 3.55
C SER A 180 -18.65 0.37 4.27
N ARG A 181 -18.04 -0.55 3.53
CA ARG A 181 -17.16 -1.59 4.09
C ARG A 181 -15.90 -0.98 4.69
N VAL A 182 -15.27 -0.05 3.98
CA VAL A 182 -14.06 0.66 4.46
C VAL A 182 -14.35 1.36 5.78
N ILE A 183 -15.43 2.16 5.84
CA ILE A 183 -15.82 2.89 7.06
C ILE A 183 -16.15 1.92 8.20
N SER A 184 -16.95 0.88 7.94
CA SER A 184 -17.30 -0.12 8.94
C SER A 184 -16.07 -0.84 9.51
N ASN A 185 -15.09 -1.16 8.68
CA ASN A 185 -13.85 -1.80 9.13
C ASN A 185 -13.02 -0.87 10.00
N LEU A 186 -12.90 0.41 9.63
CA LEU A 186 -12.24 1.42 10.45
C LEU A 186 -12.91 1.55 11.83
N GLN A 187 -14.24 1.70 11.86
CA GLN A 187 -15.03 1.79 13.10
C GLN A 187 -14.80 0.59 14.02
N LYS A 188 -14.81 -0.62 13.46
CA LYS A 188 -14.57 -1.85 14.22
C LYS A 188 -13.14 -1.90 14.78
N LEU A 189 -12.12 -1.54 14.00
CA LEU A 189 -10.74 -1.48 14.48
C LEU A 189 -10.58 -0.53 15.66
N VAL A 190 -11.17 0.65 15.56
CA VAL A 190 -11.13 1.65 16.65
C VAL A 190 -11.91 1.16 17.86
N SER A 191 -13.11 0.59 17.70
CA SER A 191 -13.89 0.03 18.81
C SER A 191 -13.17 -1.10 19.55
N LEU A 192 -12.32 -1.85 18.85
CA LEU A 192 -11.45 -2.88 19.40
C LEU A 192 -10.13 -2.30 19.97
N LYS A 193 -10.02 -0.97 20.07
CA LYS A 193 -8.86 -0.24 20.61
C LYS A 193 -7.55 -0.59 19.92
N LYS A 194 -7.60 -0.87 18.63
CA LYS A 194 -6.40 -1.09 17.83
C LYS A 194 -5.72 0.24 17.52
N ASN A 195 -4.39 0.23 17.43
CA ASN A 195 -3.63 1.40 16.99
C ASN A 195 -3.85 1.58 15.48
N VAL A 196 -4.66 2.57 15.13
CA VAL A 196 -5.02 2.88 13.74
C VAL A 196 -4.53 4.29 13.41
N ILE A 197 -3.76 4.39 12.35
CA ILE A 197 -3.29 5.67 11.80
C ILE A 197 -3.99 5.87 10.45
N PRO A 198 -5.00 6.75 10.38
CA PRO A 198 -5.62 7.11 9.11
C PRO A 198 -4.61 7.79 8.20
N ARG A 199 -4.54 7.35 6.94
CA ARG A 199 -3.70 7.95 5.91
C ARG A 199 -4.56 8.54 4.82
N ILE A 200 -4.22 9.73 4.37
CA ILE A 200 -4.94 10.46 3.33
C ILE A 200 -4.01 10.63 2.12
N PRO A 201 -4.15 9.79 1.08
CA PRO A 201 -3.49 10.07 -0.19
C PRO A 201 -4.06 11.36 -0.78
N LEU A 202 -3.23 12.41 -0.87
CA LEU A 202 -3.63 13.72 -1.38
C LEU A 202 -3.38 13.79 -2.88
N ILE A 203 -4.38 13.44 -3.66
CA ILE A 203 -4.31 13.36 -5.12
C ILE A 203 -5.13 14.50 -5.72
N PRO A 204 -4.50 15.46 -6.42
CA PRO A 204 -5.22 16.58 -7.04
C PRO A 204 -6.37 16.11 -7.93
N THR A 205 -7.52 16.78 -7.82
CA THR A 205 -8.79 16.51 -8.50
C THR A 205 -9.56 15.26 -8.05
N PHE A 206 -8.93 14.36 -7.30
CA PHE A 206 -9.57 13.11 -6.85
C PHE A 206 -9.94 13.14 -5.36
N THR A 207 -8.96 13.43 -4.50
CA THR A 207 -9.12 13.34 -3.04
C THR A 207 -8.93 14.67 -2.31
N ASP A 208 -8.44 15.70 -2.99
CA ASP A 208 -8.02 17.00 -2.44
C ASP A 208 -9.13 18.04 -2.29
N SER A 209 -10.39 17.70 -2.66
CA SER A 209 -11.48 18.67 -2.46
C SER A 209 -11.72 18.94 -0.97
N SER A 210 -11.98 20.20 -0.61
CA SER A 210 -12.25 20.61 0.77
C SER A 210 -13.35 19.75 1.40
N GLU A 211 -14.43 19.49 0.67
CA GLU A 211 -15.53 18.66 1.13
C GLU A 211 -15.08 17.23 1.46
N ASN A 212 -14.21 16.62 0.64
CA ASN A 212 -13.69 15.27 0.92
C ASN A 212 -12.81 15.25 2.17
N LEU A 213 -11.95 16.26 2.31
CA LEU A 213 -11.05 16.39 3.46
C LEU A 213 -11.85 16.65 4.76
N ASP A 214 -12.87 17.49 4.69
CA ASP A 214 -13.76 17.73 5.84
C ASP A 214 -14.49 16.46 6.28
N ARG A 215 -15.03 15.68 5.33
CA ARG A 215 -15.69 14.41 5.64
C ARG A 215 -14.73 13.38 6.25
N ILE A 216 -13.47 13.34 5.79
CA ILE A 216 -12.43 12.49 6.41
C ILE A 216 -12.14 12.97 7.82
N ALA A 217 -11.92 14.26 8.01
CA ALA A 217 -11.62 14.86 9.32
C ALA A 217 -12.74 14.57 10.33
N ASP A 218 -14.00 14.84 9.93
CA ASP A 218 -15.16 14.61 10.77
C ASP A 218 -15.30 13.12 11.16
N LEU A 219 -15.05 12.18 10.23
CA LEU A 219 -15.04 10.76 10.53
C LEU A 219 -13.95 10.39 11.55
N VAL A 220 -12.73 10.86 11.33
CA VAL A 220 -11.57 10.57 12.17
C VAL A 220 -11.78 11.08 13.59
N ILE A 221 -12.23 12.33 13.73
CA ILE A 221 -12.51 12.98 15.03
C ILE A 221 -13.67 12.28 15.75
N ASN A 222 -14.75 11.97 15.06
CA ASN A 222 -15.91 11.28 15.63
C ASN A 222 -15.56 9.86 16.12
N LEU A 223 -14.49 9.27 15.62
CA LEU A 223 -13.94 8.01 16.11
C LEU A 223 -12.96 8.17 17.28
N GLY A 224 -12.69 9.40 17.73
CA GLY A 224 -11.73 9.69 18.79
C GLY A 224 -10.27 9.58 18.36
N LEU A 225 -10.01 9.62 17.04
CA LEU A 225 -8.65 9.66 16.50
C LEU A 225 -8.25 11.14 16.29
N HIS A 226 -6.99 11.48 16.61
CA HIS A 226 -6.52 12.86 16.59
C HIS A 226 -5.36 13.11 15.65
N GLN A 227 -4.87 12.08 14.97
CA GLN A 227 -3.73 12.16 14.05
C GLN A 227 -4.11 11.58 12.71
N VAL A 228 -3.58 12.20 11.64
CA VAL A 228 -3.65 11.69 10.28
C VAL A 228 -2.29 11.82 9.58
N HIS A 229 -1.96 10.87 8.71
CA HIS A 229 -0.84 11.00 7.81
C HIS A 229 -1.33 11.46 6.44
N LEU A 230 -0.82 12.59 5.99
CA LEU A 230 -1.12 13.16 4.68
C LEU A 230 -0.04 12.71 3.69
N LEU A 231 -0.43 11.98 2.66
CA LEU A 231 0.50 11.41 1.68
C LEU A 231 0.38 12.19 0.35
N PRO A 232 1.24 13.19 0.13
CA PRO A 232 1.19 13.99 -1.10
C PRO A 232 1.45 13.12 -2.33
N TYR A 233 0.65 13.33 -3.38
CA TYR A 233 0.83 12.65 -4.65
C TYR A 233 2.21 12.94 -5.25
N HIS A 234 2.84 11.90 -5.79
CA HIS A 234 4.09 11.96 -6.56
C HIS A 234 4.00 11.05 -7.79
N ARG A 235 4.83 11.29 -8.79
CA ARG A 235 4.84 10.52 -10.04
C ARG A 235 5.85 9.37 -10.08
N LEU A 236 6.48 9.02 -8.97
CA LEU A 236 7.51 7.97 -8.91
C LEU A 236 7.02 6.60 -9.38
N GLY A 237 5.71 6.32 -9.20
CA GLY A 237 5.08 5.09 -9.68
C GLY A 237 4.83 5.04 -11.18
N SER A 238 4.87 6.16 -11.92
CA SER A 238 4.47 6.19 -13.35
C SER A 238 5.31 5.27 -14.23
N GLY A 239 6.62 5.20 -14.02
CA GLY A 239 7.50 4.30 -14.78
C GLY A 239 7.23 2.81 -14.57
N LYS A 240 6.54 2.43 -13.49
CA LYS A 240 6.13 1.04 -13.27
C LYS A 240 5.01 0.62 -14.21
N TYR A 241 4.14 1.55 -14.59
CA TYR A 241 3.11 1.31 -15.63
C TYR A 241 3.77 1.03 -16.97
N ASP A 242 4.79 1.81 -17.36
CA ASP A 242 5.54 1.59 -18.58
C ASP A 242 6.21 0.20 -18.60
N ASN A 243 6.77 -0.23 -17.45
CA ASN A 243 7.36 -1.55 -17.30
C ASN A 243 6.33 -2.69 -17.44
N LEU A 244 5.08 -2.44 -17.07
CA LEU A 244 3.96 -3.36 -17.24
C LEU A 244 3.33 -3.30 -18.64
N GLY A 245 3.75 -2.38 -19.51
CA GLY A 245 3.18 -2.15 -20.82
C GLY A 245 1.75 -1.60 -20.78
N ILE A 246 1.37 -0.88 -19.74
CA ILE A 246 0.05 -0.26 -19.58
C ILE A 246 0.17 1.25 -19.48
N PRO A 247 -0.78 2.02 -20.05
CA PRO A 247 -0.73 3.47 -19.96
C PRO A 247 -0.94 3.96 -18.53
N TYR A 248 -0.19 4.99 -18.11
CA TYR A 248 -0.42 5.64 -16.82
C TYR A 248 -1.77 6.38 -16.86
N PRO A 249 -2.73 6.07 -15.95
CA PRO A 249 -4.10 6.58 -16.08
C PRO A 249 -4.25 8.10 -15.91
N ILE A 250 -3.33 8.74 -15.14
CA ILE A 250 -3.41 10.16 -14.80
C ILE A 250 -2.16 10.96 -15.20
N PRO A 251 -1.74 10.93 -16.49
CA PRO A 251 -0.46 11.50 -16.92
C PRO A 251 -0.39 13.03 -16.78
N LYS A 252 -1.54 13.72 -16.75
CA LYS A 252 -1.64 15.18 -16.67
C LYS A 252 -1.65 15.72 -15.24
N ILE A 253 -1.88 14.86 -14.25
CA ILE A 253 -1.93 15.29 -12.84
C ILE A 253 -0.51 15.60 -12.36
N LYS A 254 -0.35 16.78 -11.78
CA LYS A 254 0.90 17.25 -11.16
C LYS A 254 0.82 17.06 -9.64
N PRO A 255 1.96 16.82 -8.98
CA PRO A 255 2.01 16.88 -7.51
C PRO A 255 1.51 18.22 -6.97
N PRO A 256 0.90 18.25 -5.77
CA PRO A 256 0.51 19.49 -5.13
C PRO A 256 1.76 20.35 -4.89
N ASN A 257 1.66 21.66 -5.12
CA ASN A 257 2.72 22.58 -4.75
C ASN A 257 2.71 22.86 -3.23
N PRO A 258 3.76 23.49 -2.66
CA PRO A 258 3.85 23.76 -1.22
C PRO A 258 2.66 24.55 -0.67
N ASP A 259 2.14 25.54 -1.41
CA ASP A 259 0.99 26.35 -0.95
C ASP A 259 -0.30 25.54 -0.92
N GLN A 260 -0.52 24.66 -1.90
CA GLN A 260 -1.65 23.74 -1.92
C GLN A 260 -1.58 22.76 -0.75
N LEU A 261 -0.39 22.22 -0.50
CA LEU A 261 -0.16 21.30 0.62
C LEU A 261 -0.41 22.00 1.96
N LEU A 262 0.13 23.22 2.15
CA LEU A 262 -0.06 24.02 3.35
C LEU A 262 -1.53 24.34 3.61
N LYS A 263 -2.30 24.66 2.58
CA LYS A 263 -3.77 24.89 2.70
C LYS A 263 -4.48 23.65 3.25
N VAL A 264 -4.13 22.47 2.74
CA VAL A 264 -4.75 21.22 3.22
C VAL A 264 -4.34 20.92 4.65
N VAL A 265 -3.07 21.09 5.00
CA VAL A 265 -2.58 20.92 6.38
C VAL A 265 -3.34 21.85 7.33
N ASN A 266 -3.43 23.13 7.01
CA ASN A 266 -4.15 24.12 7.81
C ASN A 266 -5.65 23.76 7.97
N GLN A 267 -6.31 23.32 6.88
CA GLN A 267 -7.72 22.88 6.92
C GLN A 267 -7.92 21.75 7.93
N LEU A 268 -7.08 20.72 7.89
CA LEU A 268 -7.18 19.57 8.79
C LEU A 268 -6.82 19.94 10.24
N GLN A 269 -5.82 20.80 10.44
CA GLN A 269 -5.45 21.32 11.75
C GLN A 269 -6.53 22.20 12.40
N LEU A 270 -7.23 23.00 11.61
CA LEU A 270 -8.38 23.81 12.10
C LEU A 270 -9.54 22.93 12.58
N LYS A 271 -9.64 21.70 12.08
CA LYS A 271 -10.58 20.70 12.59
C LYS A 271 -10.09 20.02 13.88
N GLY A 272 -8.87 20.26 14.35
CA GLY A 272 -8.30 19.68 15.57
C GLY A 272 -7.45 18.43 15.33
N LEU A 273 -7.05 18.15 14.08
CA LEU A 273 -6.19 17.00 13.78
C LEU A 273 -4.70 17.36 13.81
N GLN A 274 -3.89 16.50 14.36
CA GLN A 274 -2.45 16.50 14.13
C GLN A 274 -2.17 15.92 12.73
N VAL A 275 -1.49 16.68 11.88
CA VAL A 275 -1.18 16.29 10.51
C VAL A 275 0.31 16.01 10.37
N ILE A 276 0.65 14.78 9.98
CA ILE A 276 2.01 14.38 9.63
C ILE A 276 2.07 14.22 8.10
N VAL A 277 2.98 14.95 7.47
CA VAL A 277 3.14 14.93 6.01
C VAL A 277 4.21 13.92 5.64
N GLY A 278 3.89 12.98 4.74
CA GLY A 278 4.82 11.99 4.22
C GLY A 278 4.92 10.69 5.03
N GLY A 279 4.20 10.57 6.14
CA GLY A 279 4.28 9.41 7.05
C GLY A 279 5.16 9.68 8.27
N PHE A 280 5.67 8.60 8.90
CA PHE A 280 6.51 8.68 10.12
C PHE A 280 7.79 9.45 9.92
#